data_4d065123d9861d03318e80e6a0d6970e
#
_entry.id   4d065123d9861d03318e80e6a0d6970e
#
_cell.length_a   1.000
_cell.length_b   1.000
_cell.length_c   1.000
_cell.angle_alpha   90.00
_cell.angle_beta   90.00
_cell.angle_gamma   90.00
#
_symmetry.space_group_name_H-M   'P 1'
#
loop_
_entity.id
_entity.type
_entity.pdbx_description
1 polymer ?
#
loop_
_entity_poly.entity_id
_entity_poly.type
_entity_poly.pdbx_seq_one_letter_code
_entity_poly.pdbx_strand_id
1 'polypeptide(L)'
;MIRSYYLILIACLFTITDMNAQKTNLPIPVKIVAQQNGYILMRDGKPYFIKGAGGTSYTDRLVKYGGNSIRTWDTKNAMTLLNNANKLGVTVTMGLYVATERHGFNYDDTIAVKRQLEKLRIEVKKYKNYPALLIWGIGNELNLEYTNPNVWDAVNDIAKMIHDEDPNHPVTTMLAGLGKKEITYIKTRCTALDLISVQVYGKLANVPKELHANGWEGPYMVTEWGPTGHWEGGETAWKASLEETSSQKAAVYQSRYEASIKVDKHCLGSYVFLWGQKQERTPTWYGLFTENGEESEVVDVMQYLWNGVWPAIRAPHIDAVLLDNKKAADNIYLQPGKAYKVSFVATDPNKYPLTSRWELLPESTDLKNGGDRESRPQAIPSSITDITATGAVLHSPVKEGPYRIFIYILDGFNKVATANIPFFVKKDSK
;
A
#
# COMPACT_ATOMS: atom_id res chain seq x y z
N MET A 1 44.36 16.25 82.47
CA MET A 1 44.16 14.96 81.76
C MET A 1 42.90 15.11 80.88
N ILE A 2 43.12 15.39 79.61
CA ILE A 2 42.01 15.60 78.63
C ILE A 2 42.06 14.37 77.71
N ARG A 3 41.02 13.54 77.73
CA ARG A 3 40.84 12.39 76.84
C ARG A 3 40.09 12.86 75.58
N SER A 4 40.75 12.85 74.42
CA SER A 4 40.15 13.02 73.11
C SER A 4 39.46 11.74 72.63
N TYR A 5 38.19 11.80 72.33
CA TYR A 5 37.44 10.74 71.66
C TYR A 5 37.43 11.02 70.12
N TYR A 6 38.02 10.13 69.35
CA TYR A 6 37.90 10.14 67.88
C TYR A 6 36.61 9.42 67.51
N LEU A 7 35.70 10.14 66.87
CA LEU A 7 34.54 9.59 66.24
C LEU A 7 34.97 9.17 64.80
N ILE A 8 34.88 7.87 64.53
CA ILE A 8 35.06 7.33 63.16
C ILE A 8 33.69 7.35 62.50
N LEU A 9 33.53 8.23 61.47
CA LEU A 9 32.36 8.28 60.63
C LEU A 9 32.57 7.26 59.50
N ILE A 10 31.84 6.13 59.52
CA ILE A 10 31.77 5.18 58.42
C ILE A 10 30.77 5.69 57.44
N ALA A 11 31.24 6.24 56.28
CA ALA A 11 30.41 6.61 55.14
C ALA A 11 30.08 5.34 54.33
N CYS A 12 28.86 4.81 54.48
CA CYS A 12 28.37 3.79 53.58
C CYS A 12 28.05 4.43 52.19
N LEU A 13 28.92 4.23 51.23
CA LEU A 13 28.61 4.51 49.82
C LEU A 13 27.61 3.47 49.32
N PHE A 14 26.35 3.87 49.23
CA PHE A 14 25.35 3.15 48.45
C PHE A 14 25.64 3.42 46.96
N THR A 15 26.25 2.49 46.27
CA THR A 15 26.29 2.46 44.81
C THR A 15 24.90 2.12 44.31
N ILE A 16 24.15 3.12 43.87
CA ILE A 16 22.93 2.91 43.11
C ILE A 16 23.38 2.41 41.73
N THR A 17 23.36 1.10 41.54
CA THR A 17 23.41 0.53 40.20
C THR A 17 22.11 0.86 39.54
N ASP A 18 22.13 1.82 38.60
CA ASP A 18 21.06 2.00 37.63
C ASP A 18 20.88 0.69 36.85
N MET A 19 20.03 -0.19 37.38
CA MET A 19 19.45 -1.23 36.58
C MET A 19 18.56 -0.55 35.54
N ASN A 20 19.09 -0.29 34.34
CA ASN A 20 18.29 -0.09 33.18
C ASN A 20 17.41 -1.33 32.99
N ALA A 21 16.28 -1.35 33.66
CA ALA A 21 15.24 -2.32 33.41
C ALA A 21 14.83 -2.10 31.95
N GLN A 22 15.31 -2.98 31.09
CA GLN A 22 14.85 -3.10 29.71
C GLN A 22 13.33 -3.23 29.84
N LYS A 23 12.58 -2.15 29.47
CA LYS A 23 11.11 -2.20 29.50
C LYS A 23 10.71 -3.41 28.68
N THR A 24 10.31 -4.48 29.34
CA THR A 24 9.75 -5.65 28.66
C THR A 24 8.52 -5.18 27.92
N ASN A 25 8.62 -5.14 26.60
CA ASN A 25 7.45 -4.90 25.77
C ASN A 25 6.43 -6.00 26.08
N LEU A 26 5.23 -5.62 26.54
CA LEU A 26 4.15 -6.57 26.71
C LEU A 26 3.23 -6.47 25.48
N PRO A 27 2.78 -7.61 24.94
CA PRO A 27 1.84 -7.62 23.84
C PRO A 27 0.51 -6.99 24.27
N ILE A 28 -0.14 -6.30 23.35
CA ILE A 28 -1.52 -5.85 23.55
C ILE A 28 -2.45 -6.87 22.89
N PRO A 29 -3.29 -7.61 23.63
CA PRO A 29 -4.11 -8.66 23.07
C PRO A 29 -5.08 -8.13 22.01
N VAL A 30 -5.18 -8.85 20.90
CA VAL A 30 -6.08 -8.59 19.79
C VAL A 30 -6.95 -9.82 19.58
N LYS A 31 -8.27 -9.63 19.45
CA LYS A 31 -9.23 -10.73 19.27
C LYS A 31 -10.28 -10.35 18.25
N ILE A 32 -10.72 -11.31 17.46
CA ILE A 32 -11.87 -11.17 16.59
C ILE A 32 -13.07 -11.74 17.32
N VAL A 33 -14.12 -10.94 17.46
CA VAL A 33 -15.33 -11.31 18.20
C VAL A 33 -16.52 -11.32 17.25
N ALA A 34 -17.21 -12.46 17.17
CA ALA A 34 -18.45 -12.57 16.40
C ALA A 34 -19.55 -11.71 17.04
N GLN A 35 -20.32 -11.05 16.19
CA GLN A 35 -21.51 -10.29 16.53
C GLN A 35 -22.74 -10.90 15.86
N GLN A 36 -23.94 -10.44 16.18
CA GLN A 36 -25.18 -10.95 15.58
C GLN A 36 -25.16 -10.95 14.04
N ASN A 37 -24.56 -9.93 13.42
CA ASN A 37 -24.53 -9.75 11.97
C ASN A 37 -23.13 -9.35 11.46
N GLY A 38 -22.07 -9.98 11.95
CA GLY A 38 -20.72 -9.68 11.49
C GLY A 38 -19.65 -9.90 12.55
N TYR A 39 -18.56 -9.14 12.50
CA TYR A 39 -17.40 -9.31 13.37
C TYR A 39 -16.84 -7.97 13.82
N ILE A 40 -16.19 -7.97 14.98
CA ILE A 40 -15.44 -6.82 15.50
C ILE A 40 -14.04 -7.27 15.87
N LEU A 41 -13.05 -6.51 15.43
CA LEU A 41 -11.69 -6.61 15.96
C LEU A 41 -11.64 -5.86 17.29
N MET A 42 -11.16 -6.53 18.33
CA MET A 42 -10.96 -5.97 19.66
C MET A 42 -9.47 -5.87 19.95
N ARG A 43 -8.99 -4.72 20.39
CA ARG A 43 -7.61 -4.50 20.84
C ARG A 43 -7.64 -3.92 22.24
N ASP A 44 -6.96 -4.56 23.19
CA ASP A 44 -7.02 -4.19 24.62
C ASP A 44 -8.46 -4.08 25.14
N GLY A 45 -9.32 -5.03 24.74
CA GLY A 45 -10.72 -5.04 25.13
C GLY A 45 -11.60 -3.92 24.52
N LYS A 46 -11.08 -3.12 23.58
CA LYS A 46 -11.79 -2.03 22.91
C LYS A 46 -12.01 -2.34 21.44
N PRO A 47 -13.17 -1.94 20.85
CA PRO A 47 -13.39 -2.03 19.42
C PRO A 47 -12.29 -1.29 18.61
N TYR A 48 -11.79 -1.93 17.59
CA TYR A 48 -10.74 -1.41 16.73
C TYR A 48 -11.09 -1.65 15.25
N PHE A 49 -11.31 -0.60 14.50
CA PHE A 49 -11.51 -0.69 13.05
C PHE A 49 -10.25 -0.22 12.34
N ILE A 50 -9.75 -1.04 11.42
CA ILE A 50 -8.48 -0.76 10.73
C ILE A 50 -8.69 0.34 9.69
N LYS A 51 -8.08 1.49 9.92
CA LYS A 51 -7.94 2.64 9.01
C LYS A 51 -6.48 2.67 8.57
N GLY A 52 -6.12 1.75 7.69
CA GLY A 52 -4.73 1.42 7.42
C GLY A 52 -4.22 1.82 6.06
N ALA A 53 -2.89 1.79 5.93
CA ALA A 53 -2.21 1.96 4.66
C ALA A 53 -1.05 0.97 4.50
N GLY A 54 -0.87 0.46 3.30
CA GLY A 54 0.27 -0.37 2.92
C GLY A 54 1.53 0.47 2.75
N GLY A 55 2.63 0.04 3.35
CA GLY A 55 3.90 0.76 3.32
C GLY A 55 4.27 1.40 4.66
N THR A 56 5.46 1.97 4.71
CA THR A 56 6.07 2.52 5.92
C THR A 56 6.53 3.97 5.78
N SER A 57 6.30 4.57 4.61
CA SER A 57 6.59 5.98 4.34
C SER A 57 5.57 6.88 5.03
N TYR A 58 5.97 8.09 5.37
CA TYR A 58 5.07 9.15 5.87
C TYR A 58 4.07 8.69 6.95
N THR A 59 4.49 7.84 7.90
CA THR A 59 3.62 7.31 8.96
C THR A 59 3.07 8.43 9.87
N ASP A 60 3.82 9.50 10.06
CA ASP A 60 3.39 10.72 10.74
C ASP A 60 2.21 11.40 10.04
N ARG A 61 2.23 11.48 8.71
CA ARG A 61 1.11 12.00 7.91
C ARG A 61 -0.10 11.07 7.97
N LEU A 62 0.10 9.74 7.98
CA LEU A 62 -0.98 8.78 8.17
C LEU A 62 -1.75 9.06 9.45
N VAL A 63 -1.05 9.24 10.58
CA VAL A 63 -1.65 9.59 11.87
C VAL A 63 -2.38 10.93 11.80
N LYS A 64 -1.73 11.94 11.24
CA LYS A 64 -2.31 13.28 11.06
C LYS A 64 -3.65 13.23 10.31
N TYR A 65 -3.78 12.31 9.35
CA TYR A 65 -4.99 12.16 8.53
C TYR A 65 -6.00 11.14 9.08
N GLY A 66 -5.77 10.62 10.30
CA GLY A 66 -6.73 9.74 10.99
C GLY A 66 -6.54 8.25 10.71
N GLY A 67 -5.45 7.87 10.04
CA GLY A 67 -5.05 6.47 9.94
C GLY A 67 -4.50 5.94 11.25
N ASN A 68 -4.65 4.65 11.51
CA ASN A 68 -4.29 4.02 12.78
C ASN A 68 -3.46 2.74 12.63
N SER A 69 -3.20 2.29 11.40
CA SER A 69 -2.47 1.05 11.16
C SER A 69 -1.65 1.11 9.86
N ILE A 70 -0.50 0.44 9.86
CA ILE A 70 0.30 0.20 8.65
C ILE A 70 0.41 -1.30 8.40
N ARG A 71 0.66 -1.67 7.13
CA ARG A 71 0.93 -3.03 6.73
C ARG A 71 2.32 -3.15 6.10
N THR A 72 3.02 -4.25 6.43
CA THR A 72 4.29 -4.65 5.80
C THR A 72 4.13 -5.96 5.03
N TRP A 73 5.12 -6.31 4.19
CA TRP A 73 5.17 -7.57 3.44
C TRP A 73 6.20 -8.55 3.99
N ASP A 74 7.09 -8.05 4.85
CA ASP A 74 8.15 -8.81 5.50
C ASP A 74 8.51 -8.19 6.86
N THR A 75 9.47 -8.79 7.54
CA THR A 75 10.01 -8.36 8.84
C THR A 75 11.28 -7.52 8.73
N LYS A 76 11.63 -7.03 7.54
CA LYS A 76 12.79 -6.17 7.36
C LYS A 76 12.64 -4.89 8.20
N ASN A 77 13.65 -4.61 9.03
CA ASN A 77 13.63 -3.48 9.96
C ASN A 77 12.46 -3.49 10.98
N ALA A 78 11.80 -4.64 11.21
CA ALA A 78 10.59 -4.74 12.04
C ALA A 78 10.76 -4.17 13.44
N MET A 79 11.91 -4.34 14.09
CA MET A 79 12.15 -3.78 15.44
C MET A 79 12.04 -2.25 15.45
N THR A 80 12.73 -1.58 14.54
CA THR A 80 12.68 -0.12 14.42
C THR A 80 11.27 0.34 14.05
N LEU A 81 10.62 -0.35 13.11
CA LEU A 81 9.28 -0.06 12.65
C LEU A 81 8.25 -0.17 13.78
N LEU A 82 8.23 -1.28 14.51
CA LEU A 82 7.30 -1.53 15.61
C LEU A 82 7.48 -0.52 16.75
N ASN A 83 8.72 -0.16 17.08
CA ASN A 83 9.02 0.87 18.07
C ASN A 83 8.51 2.26 17.62
N ASN A 84 8.72 2.63 16.36
CA ASN A 84 8.25 3.91 15.82
C ASN A 84 6.71 3.93 15.73
N ALA A 85 6.09 2.85 15.27
CA ALA A 85 4.65 2.71 15.23
C ALA A 85 4.03 2.85 16.63
N ASN A 86 4.62 2.21 17.65
CA ASN A 86 4.18 2.34 19.03
C ASN A 86 4.28 3.79 19.55
N LYS A 87 5.37 4.51 19.25
CA LYS A 87 5.53 5.92 19.62
C LYS A 87 4.47 6.83 18.98
N LEU A 88 4.05 6.51 17.76
CA LEU A 88 3.04 7.26 17.02
C LEU A 88 1.60 6.81 17.32
N GLY A 89 1.40 5.79 18.14
CA GLY A 89 0.08 5.22 18.43
C GLY A 89 -0.54 4.43 17.27
N VAL A 90 0.30 3.97 16.32
CA VAL A 90 -0.11 3.21 15.13
C VAL A 90 0.15 1.72 15.36
N THR A 91 -0.73 0.87 14.85
CA THR A 91 -0.52 -0.58 14.83
C THR A 91 0.11 -1.07 13.54
N VAL A 92 0.58 -2.31 13.56
CA VAL A 92 1.22 -2.95 12.40
C VAL A 92 0.60 -4.31 12.14
N THR A 93 0.02 -4.49 10.94
CA THR A 93 -0.17 -5.84 10.39
C THR A 93 1.15 -6.27 9.76
N MET A 94 1.83 -7.18 10.44
CA MET A 94 3.18 -7.60 10.12
C MET A 94 3.17 -8.75 9.11
N GLY A 95 3.67 -8.50 7.90
CA GLY A 95 3.89 -9.53 6.90
C GLY A 95 5.03 -10.47 7.28
N LEU A 96 4.80 -11.76 7.11
CA LEU A 96 5.81 -12.80 7.16
C LEU A 96 6.10 -13.25 5.73
N TYR A 97 7.31 -13.07 5.26
CA TYR A 97 7.67 -13.47 3.91
C TYR A 97 7.63 -14.99 3.76
N VAL A 98 6.74 -15.46 2.89
CA VAL A 98 6.63 -16.87 2.48
C VAL A 98 7.00 -16.95 1.00
N ALA A 99 7.92 -17.84 0.67
CA ALA A 99 8.40 -18.00 -0.70
C ALA A 99 7.29 -18.47 -1.64
N THR A 100 7.18 -17.85 -2.81
CA THR A 100 6.12 -18.12 -3.78
C THR A 100 6.56 -19.14 -4.83
N GLU A 101 5.62 -19.96 -5.30
CA GLU A 101 5.85 -20.92 -6.39
C GLU A 101 6.28 -20.20 -7.69
N ARG A 102 5.70 -19.05 -8.01
CA ARG A 102 6.07 -18.22 -9.16
C ARG A 102 7.53 -17.75 -9.18
N HIS A 103 8.18 -17.76 -8.01
CA HIS A 103 9.62 -17.46 -7.86
C HIS A 103 10.45 -18.75 -7.67
N GLY A 104 9.90 -19.93 -7.98
CA GLY A 104 10.61 -21.19 -8.02
C GLY A 104 10.62 -21.97 -6.71
N PHE A 105 9.81 -21.61 -5.70
CA PHE A 105 9.72 -22.41 -4.48
C PHE A 105 8.87 -23.67 -4.73
N ASN A 106 9.40 -24.84 -4.34
CA ASN A 106 8.71 -26.11 -4.49
C ASN A 106 8.08 -26.55 -3.16
N TYR A 107 6.74 -26.55 -3.09
CA TYR A 107 5.99 -27.00 -1.92
C TYR A 107 5.92 -28.51 -1.72
N ASP A 108 6.45 -29.33 -2.65
CA ASP A 108 6.64 -30.76 -2.46
C ASP A 108 7.99 -31.06 -1.78
N ASP A 109 8.93 -30.10 -1.72
CA ASP A 109 10.15 -30.22 -0.93
C ASP A 109 9.85 -29.97 0.56
N THR A 110 9.49 -31.05 1.26
CA THR A 110 9.15 -31.02 2.69
C THR A 110 10.27 -30.50 3.57
N ILE A 111 11.54 -30.62 3.15
CA ILE A 111 12.69 -30.11 3.89
C ILE A 111 12.75 -28.58 3.76
N ALA A 112 12.57 -28.05 2.56
CA ALA A 112 12.52 -26.61 2.32
C ALA A 112 11.33 -25.97 3.05
N VAL A 113 10.13 -26.60 3.00
CA VAL A 113 8.94 -26.13 3.71
C VAL A 113 9.16 -26.09 5.21
N LYS A 114 9.73 -27.15 5.83
CA LYS A 114 10.07 -27.16 7.25
C LYS A 114 11.10 -26.10 7.62
N ARG A 115 12.12 -25.91 6.79
CA ARG A 115 13.13 -24.86 7.00
C ARG A 115 12.51 -23.46 6.96
N GLN A 116 11.59 -23.21 6.06
CA GLN A 116 10.83 -21.95 6.00
C GLN A 116 10.01 -21.75 7.28
N LEU A 117 9.26 -22.76 7.73
CA LEU A 117 8.49 -22.71 8.97
C LEU A 117 9.37 -22.33 10.19
N GLU A 118 10.54 -22.96 10.35
CA GLU A 118 11.44 -22.66 11.48
C GLU A 118 12.04 -21.24 11.42
N LYS A 119 12.34 -20.73 10.23
CA LYS A 119 12.74 -19.32 10.06
C LYS A 119 11.63 -18.37 10.54
N LEU A 120 10.39 -18.63 10.15
CA LEU A 120 9.25 -17.81 10.55
C LEU A 120 8.97 -17.92 12.06
N ARG A 121 9.17 -19.08 12.67
CA ARG A 121 9.07 -19.26 14.12
C ARG A 121 10.04 -18.33 14.89
N ILE A 122 11.26 -18.18 14.38
CA ILE A 122 12.27 -17.27 14.95
C ILE A 122 11.75 -15.81 14.88
N GLU A 123 11.19 -15.41 13.74
CA GLU A 123 10.66 -14.05 13.54
C GLU A 123 9.45 -13.79 14.48
N VAL A 124 8.52 -14.74 14.58
CA VAL A 124 7.36 -14.63 15.47
C VAL A 124 7.80 -14.50 16.93
N LYS A 125 8.71 -15.36 17.42
CA LYS A 125 9.27 -15.28 18.78
C LYS A 125 9.91 -13.93 19.08
N LYS A 126 10.58 -13.35 18.08
CA LYS A 126 11.28 -12.08 18.21
C LYS A 126 10.35 -10.88 18.34
N TYR A 127 9.22 -10.89 17.63
CA TYR A 127 8.38 -9.71 17.51
C TYR A 127 7.00 -9.79 18.21
N LYS A 128 6.57 -10.96 18.68
CA LYS A 128 5.25 -11.17 19.29
C LYS A 128 4.90 -10.28 20.49
N ASN A 129 5.89 -9.77 21.19
CA ASN A 129 5.68 -8.95 22.40
C ASN A 129 5.66 -7.45 22.14
N TYR A 130 5.75 -7.00 20.88
CA TYR A 130 5.72 -5.57 20.57
C TYR A 130 4.30 -5.01 20.65
N PRO A 131 4.05 -3.92 21.44
CA PRO A 131 2.70 -3.37 21.61
C PRO A 131 2.03 -2.91 20.33
N ALA A 132 2.82 -2.51 19.31
CA ALA A 132 2.29 -2.07 18.02
C ALA A 132 1.84 -3.22 17.11
N LEU A 133 2.19 -4.47 17.39
CA LEU A 133 1.74 -5.61 16.60
C LEU A 133 0.23 -5.74 16.69
N LEU A 134 -0.43 -5.94 15.56
CA LEU A 134 -1.89 -6.09 15.46
C LEU A 134 -2.29 -7.48 14.97
N ILE A 135 -1.75 -7.89 13.84
CA ILE A 135 -2.11 -9.13 13.12
C ILE A 135 -0.85 -9.67 12.44
N TRP A 136 -0.71 -10.99 12.39
CA TRP A 136 0.29 -11.66 11.57
C TRP A 136 -0.27 -11.98 10.19
N GLY A 137 0.46 -11.60 9.14
CA GLY A 137 0.11 -11.88 7.75
C GLY A 137 1.05 -12.91 7.13
N ILE A 138 0.55 -14.09 6.79
CA ILE A 138 1.32 -15.19 6.21
C ILE A 138 1.41 -15.02 4.70
N GLY A 139 2.58 -14.68 4.19
CA GLY A 139 2.83 -14.52 2.76
C GLY A 139 2.13 -13.31 2.14
N ASN A 140 2.29 -13.17 0.84
CA ASN A 140 1.60 -12.18 0.02
C ASN A 140 1.26 -12.81 -1.33
N GLU A 141 -0.03 -12.84 -1.67
CA GLU A 141 -0.52 -13.33 -2.97
C GLU A 141 0.06 -14.70 -3.38
N LEU A 142 0.10 -15.63 -2.42
CA LEU A 142 0.60 -16.99 -2.65
C LEU A 142 -0.21 -17.75 -3.71
N ASN A 143 -1.41 -17.28 -4.01
CA ASN A 143 -2.29 -17.77 -5.06
C ASN A 143 -2.01 -17.19 -6.45
N LEU A 144 -1.09 -16.25 -6.58
CA LEU A 144 -0.72 -15.69 -7.88
C LEU A 144 0.20 -16.68 -8.62
N GLU A 145 -0.27 -17.17 -9.79
CA GLU A 145 0.47 -18.10 -10.66
C GLU A 145 0.94 -19.38 -9.92
N TYR A 146 0.16 -19.86 -8.92
CA TYR A 146 0.46 -21.12 -8.24
C TYR A 146 -0.24 -22.29 -8.91
N THR A 147 0.37 -23.47 -8.80
CA THR A 147 -0.20 -24.75 -9.29
C THR A 147 -0.33 -25.77 -8.18
N ASN A 148 0.56 -25.74 -7.18
CA ASN A 148 0.63 -26.73 -6.12
C ASN A 148 -0.23 -26.34 -4.89
N PRO A 149 -1.32 -27.07 -4.59
CA PRO A 149 -2.17 -26.77 -3.44
C PRO A 149 -1.49 -26.99 -2.07
N ASN A 150 -0.33 -27.63 -2.00
CA ASN A 150 0.43 -27.82 -0.75
C ASN A 150 0.92 -26.50 -0.13
N VAL A 151 0.90 -25.40 -0.89
CA VAL A 151 1.12 -24.05 -0.34
C VAL A 151 0.13 -23.75 0.79
N TRP A 152 -1.11 -24.21 0.68
CA TRP A 152 -2.15 -23.97 1.68
C TRP A 152 -1.96 -24.79 2.96
N ASP A 153 -1.43 -26.00 2.84
CA ASP A 153 -1.05 -26.79 4.00
C ASP A 153 0.12 -26.14 4.76
N ALA A 154 1.10 -25.60 4.02
CA ALA A 154 2.19 -24.83 4.61
C ALA A 154 1.69 -23.55 5.30
N VAL A 155 0.73 -22.82 4.72
CA VAL A 155 0.07 -21.67 5.35
C VAL A 155 -0.61 -22.08 6.66
N ASN A 156 -1.33 -23.19 6.68
CA ASN A 156 -2.00 -23.69 7.86
C ASN A 156 -1.02 -24.11 8.97
N ASP A 157 0.09 -24.75 8.61
CA ASP A 157 1.11 -25.14 9.58
C ASP A 157 1.83 -23.92 10.17
N ILE A 158 2.05 -22.86 9.35
CA ILE A 158 2.57 -21.58 9.84
C ILE A 158 1.55 -20.92 10.77
N ALA A 159 0.25 -20.94 10.45
CA ALA A 159 -0.79 -20.38 11.31
C ALA A 159 -0.85 -21.08 12.67
N LYS A 160 -0.82 -22.41 12.69
CA LYS A 160 -0.73 -23.20 13.95
C LYS A 160 0.52 -22.83 14.75
N MET A 161 1.68 -22.77 14.10
CA MET A 161 2.93 -22.39 14.73
C MET A 161 2.83 -21.00 15.37
N ILE A 162 2.18 -20.04 14.67
CA ILE A 162 2.00 -18.70 15.23
C ILE A 162 1.12 -18.74 16.47
N HIS A 163 0.00 -19.44 16.46
CA HIS A 163 -0.87 -19.58 17.65
C HIS A 163 -0.17 -20.24 18.84
N ASP A 164 0.70 -21.25 18.59
CA ASP A 164 1.51 -21.88 19.63
C ASP A 164 2.52 -20.91 20.26
N GLU A 165 3.10 -20.02 19.44
CA GLU A 165 4.09 -19.06 19.91
C GLU A 165 3.50 -17.74 20.41
N ASP A 166 2.43 -17.27 19.78
CA ASP A 166 1.77 -15.98 20.03
C ASP A 166 0.25 -16.11 20.13
N PRO A 167 -0.30 -16.39 21.32
CA PRO A 167 -1.74 -16.49 21.53
C PRO A 167 -2.47 -15.13 21.59
N ASN A 168 -1.74 -14.01 21.41
CA ASN A 168 -2.29 -12.67 21.58
C ASN A 168 -2.74 -12.01 20.27
N HIS A 169 -2.28 -12.49 19.12
CA HIS A 169 -2.55 -11.82 17.86
C HIS A 169 -3.16 -12.76 16.81
N PRO A 170 -4.20 -12.30 16.09
CA PRO A 170 -4.81 -13.07 15.00
C PRO A 170 -3.85 -13.28 13.82
N VAL A 171 -4.19 -14.30 13.01
CA VAL A 171 -3.39 -14.74 11.88
C VAL A 171 -4.23 -14.75 10.59
N THR A 172 -3.67 -14.24 9.50
CA THR A 172 -4.29 -14.21 8.17
C THR A 172 -3.31 -14.58 7.07
N THR A 173 -3.83 -14.84 5.86
CA THR A 173 -3.06 -14.86 4.60
C THR A 173 -3.67 -13.89 3.60
N MET A 174 -2.86 -13.30 2.72
CA MET A 174 -3.26 -12.31 1.74
C MET A 174 -3.49 -12.96 0.37
N LEU A 175 -4.72 -12.86 -0.14
CA LEU A 175 -5.14 -13.44 -1.41
C LEU A 175 -5.19 -12.38 -2.51
N ALA A 176 -4.58 -12.65 -3.67
CA ALA A 176 -4.84 -11.89 -4.89
C ALA A 176 -6.24 -12.23 -5.41
N GLY A 177 -7.16 -11.27 -5.30
CA GLY A 177 -8.55 -11.48 -5.73
C GLY A 177 -9.38 -12.38 -4.81
N LEU A 178 -10.50 -12.91 -5.35
CA LEU A 178 -11.57 -13.58 -4.60
C LEU A 178 -11.99 -14.90 -5.28
N GLY A 179 -11.03 -15.68 -5.78
CA GLY A 179 -11.34 -16.94 -6.49
C GLY A 179 -12.08 -17.95 -5.62
N LYS A 180 -13.13 -18.58 -6.16
CA LYS A 180 -13.89 -19.63 -5.45
C LYS A 180 -12.99 -20.81 -5.06
N LYS A 181 -12.02 -21.14 -5.91
CA LYS A 181 -11.04 -22.24 -5.68
C LYS A 181 -10.21 -21.93 -4.42
N GLU A 182 -9.69 -20.71 -4.31
CA GLU A 182 -8.87 -20.24 -3.20
C GLU A 182 -9.68 -20.22 -1.90
N ILE A 183 -10.89 -19.67 -1.93
CA ILE A 183 -11.80 -19.71 -0.76
C ILE A 183 -12.08 -21.14 -0.31
N THR A 184 -12.28 -22.07 -1.25
CA THR A 184 -12.47 -23.49 -0.91
C THR A 184 -11.24 -24.07 -0.22
N TYR A 185 -10.03 -23.80 -0.73
CA TYR A 185 -8.81 -24.28 -0.10
C TYR A 185 -8.59 -23.67 1.29
N ILE A 186 -8.82 -22.38 1.45
CA ILE A 186 -8.74 -21.73 2.77
C ILE A 186 -9.68 -22.42 3.76
N LYS A 187 -10.94 -22.63 3.40
CA LYS A 187 -11.94 -23.29 4.27
C LYS A 187 -11.58 -24.72 4.63
N THR A 188 -10.94 -25.46 3.73
CA THR A 188 -10.68 -26.89 3.92
C THR A 188 -9.28 -27.22 4.40
N ARG A 189 -8.29 -26.40 4.04
CA ARG A 189 -6.88 -26.65 4.34
C ARG A 189 -6.27 -25.67 5.35
N CYS A 190 -6.81 -24.43 5.46
CA CYS A 190 -6.24 -23.40 6.32
C CYS A 190 -7.14 -23.09 7.52
N THR A 191 -7.61 -24.12 8.22
CA THR A 191 -8.55 -23.99 9.33
C THR A 191 -8.00 -23.29 10.56
N ALA A 192 -6.70 -23.05 10.62
CA ALA A 192 -6.04 -22.29 11.68
C ALA A 192 -5.96 -20.78 11.42
N LEU A 193 -6.46 -20.27 10.30
CA LEU A 193 -6.56 -18.84 10.07
C LEU A 193 -7.76 -18.25 10.80
N ASP A 194 -7.58 -17.08 11.43
CA ASP A 194 -8.64 -16.36 12.15
C ASP A 194 -9.52 -15.54 11.21
N LEU A 195 -8.96 -15.08 10.11
CA LEU A 195 -9.61 -14.29 9.06
C LEU A 195 -8.90 -14.48 7.73
N ILE A 196 -9.52 -14.00 6.66
CA ILE A 196 -8.82 -13.86 5.37
C ILE A 196 -8.53 -12.39 5.08
N SER A 197 -7.51 -12.19 4.27
CA SER A 197 -7.17 -10.87 3.71
C SER A 197 -7.27 -10.93 2.20
N VAL A 198 -7.87 -9.90 1.61
CA VAL A 198 -8.08 -9.83 0.17
C VAL A 198 -7.39 -8.60 -0.42
N GLN A 199 -6.87 -8.75 -1.63
CA GLN A 199 -6.22 -7.69 -2.40
C GLN A 199 -7.02 -7.51 -3.68
N VAL A 200 -7.74 -6.40 -3.78
CA VAL A 200 -8.70 -6.15 -4.86
C VAL A 200 -8.72 -4.68 -5.22
N TYR A 201 -8.60 -4.37 -6.49
CA TYR A 201 -8.51 -3.01 -7.01
C TYR A 201 -9.83 -2.55 -7.66
N GLY A 202 -10.01 -2.72 -8.97
CA GLY A 202 -11.19 -2.25 -9.69
C GLY A 202 -12.50 -2.85 -9.20
N LYS A 203 -12.47 -4.07 -8.69
CA LYS A 203 -13.66 -4.80 -8.20
C LYS A 203 -13.95 -4.61 -6.71
N LEU A 204 -13.27 -3.70 -6.02
CA LEU A 204 -13.40 -3.53 -4.56
C LEU A 204 -14.86 -3.38 -4.10
N ALA A 205 -15.69 -2.64 -4.83
CA ALA A 205 -17.10 -2.46 -4.48
C ALA A 205 -17.90 -3.77 -4.43
N ASN A 206 -17.44 -4.83 -5.11
CA ASN A 206 -18.11 -6.12 -5.18
C ASN A 206 -17.65 -7.11 -4.11
N VAL A 207 -16.60 -6.80 -3.33
CA VAL A 207 -15.97 -7.72 -2.37
C VAL A 207 -16.98 -8.39 -1.44
N PRO A 208 -17.91 -7.70 -0.77
CA PRO A 208 -18.85 -8.35 0.13
C PRO A 208 -19.69 -9.40 -0.58
N LYS A 209 -20.23 -9.04 -1.75
CA LYS A 209 -21.08 -9.94 -2.56
C LYS A 209 -20.29 -11.14 -3.09
N GLU A 210 -19.08 -10.94 -3.57
CA GLU A 210 -18.26 -12.00 -4.15
C GLU A 210 -17.76 -12.97 -3.06
N LEU A 211 -17.38 -12.49 -1.88
CA LEU A 211 -17.01 -13.35 -0.75
C LEU A 211 -18.16 -14.27 -0.35
N HIS A 212 -19.36 -13.70 -0.15
CA HIS A 212 -20.55 -14.48 0.15
C HIS A 212 -20.88 -15.50 -0.95
N ALA A 213 -20.88 -15.09 -2.22
CA ALA A 213 -21.14 -15.98 -3.37
C ALA A 213 -20.12 -17.12 -3.49
N ASN A 214 -18.88 -16.91 -3.03
CA ASN A 214 -17.82 -17.90 -2.98
C ASN A 214 -17.84 -18.75 -1.69
N GLY A 215 -18.82 -18.50 -0.79
CA GLY A 215 -19.06 -19.27 0.41
C GLY A 215 -18.19 -18.87 1.60
N TRP A 216 -17.68 -17.64 1.64
CA TRP A 216 -17.01 -17.09 2.83
C TRP A 216 -17.98 -16.28 3.68
N GLU A 217 -18.19 -16.71 4.90
CA GLU A 217 -19.07 -16.06 5.91
C GLU A 217 -18.28 -15.59 7.15
N GLY A 218 -16.97 -15.75 7.14
CA GLY A 218 -16.09 -15.36 8.24
C GLY A 218 -15.65 -13.88 8.16
N PRO A 219 -14.86 -13.44 9.14
CA PRO A 219 -14.27 -12.11 9.14
C PRO A 219 -13.25 -11.98 8.00
N TYR A 220 -13.12 -10.76 7.47
CA TYR A 220 -12.09 -10.44 6.49
C TYR A 220 -11.57 -9.01 6.65
N MET A 221 -10.44 -8.72 6.03
CA MET A 221 -9.95 -7.36 5.81
C MET A 221 -9.45 -7.20 4.38
N VAL A 222 -9.41 -5.96 3.89
CA VAL A 222 -8.86 -5.64 2.56
C VAL A 222 -7.45 -5.11 2.76
N THR A 223 -6.45 -5.90 2.39
CA THR A 223 -5.04 -5.59 2.67
C THR A 223 -4.31 -4.86 1.57
N GLU A 224 -4.87 -4.84 0.37
CA GLU A 224 -4.48 -3.95 -0.71
C GLU A 224 -5.69 -3.55 -1.54
N TRP A 225 -5.84 -2.25 -1.74
CA TRP A 225 -6.84 -1.68 -2.63
C TRP A 225 -6.38 -0.28 -3.08
N GLY A 226 -6.84 0.11 -4.26
CA GLY A 226 -6.34 1.34 -4.84
C GLY A 226 -7.11 1.77 -6.09
N PRO A 227 -6.41 2.40 -7.07
CA PRO A 227 -7.01 2.79 -8.34
C PRO A 227 -7.43 1.55 -9.15
N THR A 228 -7.94 1.75 -10.33
CA THR A 228 -8.12 0.63 -11.27
C THR A 228 -6.75 0.02 -11.60
N GLY A 229 -6.62 -1.30 -11.46
CA GLY A 229 -5.38 -2.01 -11.75
C GLY A 229 -5.00 -1.87 -13.24
N HIS A 230 -3.73 -1.83 -13.55
CA HIS A 230 -3.27 -1.69 -14.94
C HIS A 230 -3.74 -2.84 -15.84
N TRP A 231 -4.09 -3.97 -15.27
CA TRP A 231 -4.66 -5.17 -15.94
C TRP A 231 -6.18 -5.11 -16.08
N GLU A 232 -6.85 -4.13 -15.46
CA GLU A 232 -8.31 -3.95 -15.47
C GLU A 232 -8.75 -2.80 -16.38
N GLY A 233 -7.81 -1.92 -16.75
CA GLY A 233 -8.06 -0.73 -17.55
C GLY A 233 -7.93 -0.95 -19.06
N GLY A 234 -8.10 0.13 -19.82
CA GLY A 234 -7.87 0.14 -21.26
C GLY A 234 -6.38 0.20 -21.61
N GLU A 235 -6.07 -0.14 -22.86
CA GLU A 235 -4.74 -0.04 -23.44
C GLU A 235 -4.78 0.72 -24.77
N THR A 236 -3.65 1.31 -25.15
CA THR A 236 -3.44 1.84 -26.49
C THR A 236 -3.22 0.72 -27.53
N ALA A 237 -3.24 1.05 -28.82
CA ALA A 237 -2.94 0.11 -29.89
C ALA A 237 -1.53 -0.51 -29.80
N TRP A 238 -0.59 0.15 -29.11
CA TRP A 238 0.78 -0.35 -28.84
C TRP A 238 0.94 -0.94 -27.44
N LYS A 239 -0.18 -1.28 -26.76
CA LYS A 239 -0.21 -1.98 -25.48
C LYS A 239 0.31 -1.18 -24.27
N ALA A 240 0.32 0.14 -24.35
CA ALA A 240 0.55 0.98 -23.18
C ALA A 240 -0.76 1.11 -22.37
N SER A 241 -0.71 0.80 -21.08
CA SER A 241 -1.88 0.88 -20.19
C SER A 241 -2.35 2.33 -20.01
N LEU A 242 -3.67 2.56 -19.99
CA LEU A 242 -4.28 3.87 -19.78
C LEU A 242 -4.48 4.12 -18.28
N GLU A 243 -3.82 5.12 -17.76
CA GLU A 243 -3.87 5.51 -16.36
C GLU A 243 -4.90 6.61 -16.12
N GLU A 244 -5.70 6.46 -15.07
CA GLU A 244 -6.60 7.49 -14.57
C GLU A 244 -5.82 8.70 -14.03
N THR A 245 -6.35 9.92 -14.18
CA THR A 245 -5.80 11.10 -13.50
C THR A 245 -5.91 10.95 -11.97
N SER A 246 -5.13 11.71 -11.20
CA SER A 246 -5.23 11.68 -9.73
C SER A 246 -6.64 12.00 -9.23
N SER A 247 -7.37 12.86 -9.93
CA SER A 247 -8.74 13.24 -9.57
C SER A 247 -9.75 12.13 -9.90
N GLN A 248 -9.59 11.43 -11.03
CA GLN A 248 -10.38 10.23 -11.31
C GLN A 248 -10.10 9.13 -10.29
N LYS A 249 -8.82 8.91 -9.92
CA LYS A 249 -8.44 7.98 -8.85
C LYS A 249 -9.11 8.36 -7.54
N ALA A 250 -9.08 9.64 -7.13
CA ALA A 250 -9.73 10.11 -5.90
C ALA A 250 -11.21 9.74 -5.85
N ALA A 251 -11.94 9.94 -6.95
CA ALA A 251 -13.35 9.57 -7.05
C ALA A 251 -13.59 8.06 -6.90
N VAL A 252 -12.76 7.21 -7.55
CA VAL A 252 -12.93 5.76 -7.43
C VAL A 252 -12.52 5.23 -6.06
N TYR A 253 -11.52 5.83 -5.40
CA TYR A 253 -11.17 5.48 -4.03
C TYR A 253 -12.35 5.73 -3.07
N GLN A 254 -12.95 6.90 -3.15
CA GLN A 254 -14.10 7.24 -2.31
C GLN A 254 -15.28 6.31 -2.55
N SER A 255 -15.73 6.18 -3.79
CA SER A 255 -16.91 5.38 -4.13
C SER A 255 -16.76 3.90 -3.78
N ARG A 256 -15.59 3.30 -4.04
CA ARG A 256 -15.31 1.90 -3.75
C ARG A 256 -15.25 1.61 -2.25
N TYR A 257 -14.60 2.48 -1.47
CA TYR A 257 -14.54 2.35 -0.01
C TYR A 257 -15.94 2.43 0.62
N GLU A 258 -16.73 3.42 0.20
CA GLU A 258 -18.08 3.63 0.71
C GLU A 258 -19.04 2.49 0.36
N ALA A 259 -18.85 1.87 -0.81
CA ALA A 259 -19.69 0.76 -1.28
C ALA A 259 -19.35 -0.61 -0.66
N SER A 260 -18.16 -0.75 -0.06
CA SER A 260 -17.68 -2.06 0.43
C SER A 260 -17.17 -2.00 1.87
N ILE A 261 -15.99 -1.43 2.10
CA ILE A 261 -15.27 -1.49 3.40
C ILE A 261 -16.09 -0.83 4.52
N LYS A 262 -16.75 0.29 4.22
CA LYS A 262 -17.51 1.06 5.21
C LYS A 262 -18.82 0.39 5.63
N VAL A 263 -19.43 -0.41 4.77
CA VAL A 263 -20.82 -0.90 4.96
C VAL A 263 -20.88 -2.36 5.39
N ASP A 264 -19.88 -3.16 5.09
CA ASP A 264 -19.88 -4.58 5.40
C ASP A 264 -19.40 -4.85 6.82
N LYS A 265 -20.26 -5.47 7.61
CA LYS A 265 -20.00 -5.82 9.02
C LYS A 265 -19.05 -7.01 9.21
N HIS A 266 -18.70 -7.73 8.16
CA HIS A 266 -17.67 -8.77 8.18
C HIS A 266 -16.27 -8.20 7.94
N CYS A 267 -16.20 -6.96 7.43
CA CYS A 267 -14.96 -6.26 7.14
C CYS A 267 -14.38 -5.60 8.41
N LEU A 268 -13.18 -6.01 8.80
CA LEU A 268 -12.48 -5.46 9.97
C LEU A 268 -11.68 -4.17 9.65
N GLY A 269 -11.75 -3.72 8.40
CA GLY A 269 -11.08 -2.53 7.89
C GLY A 269 -10.14 -2.83 6.73
N SER A 270 -9.26 -1.88 6.40
CA SER A 270 -8.47 -1.98 5.17
C SER A 270 -7.12 -1.27 5.24
N TYR A 271 -6.27 -1.59 4.25
CA TYR A 271 -5.00 -0.93 3.99
C TYR A 271 -4.97 -0.43 2.55
N VAL A 272 -5.02 0.89 2.38
CA VAL A 272 -4.89 1.52 1.05
C VAL A 272 -3.49 1.30 0.48
N PHE A 273 -3.40 1.03 -0.81
CA PHE A 273 -2.14 0.82 -1.52
C PHE A 273 -1.90 1.94 -2.54
N LEU A 274 -0.79 2.64 -2.52
CA LEU A 274 0.37 2.53 -1.64
C LEU A 274 0.58 3.85 -0.89
N TRP A 275 0.77 3.82 0.41
CA TRP A 275 1.14 4.99 1.20
C TRP A 275 2.61 5.30 1.04
N GLY A 276 2.94 5.90 -0.09
CA GLY A 276 4.29 6.15 -0.57
C GLY A 276 4.28 6.37 -2.08
N GLN A 277 5.42 6.09 -2.71
CA GLN A 277 5.62 6.13 -4.15
C GLN A 277 6.19 4.80 -4.63
N LYS A 278 5.83 4.39 -5.84
CA LYS A 278 6.32 3.19 -6.48
C LYS A 278 6.29 3.34 -8.00
N GLN A 279 7.36 2.87 -8.67
CA GLN A 279 7.31 2.62 -10.11
C GLN A 279 6.62 1.28 -10.35
N GLU A 280 5.47 1.31 -10.98
CA GLU A 280 4.75 0.15 -11.51
C GLU A 280 3.89 0.61 -12.68
N ARG A 281 4.24 0.20 -13.89
CA ARG A 281 3.80 0.75 -15.18
C ARG A 281 4.22 2.23 -15.34
N THR A 282 3.83 3.07 -14.39
CA THR A 282 4.19 4.48 -14.33
C THR A 282 4.63 4.85 -12.90
N PRO A 283 5.30 5.98 -12.69
CA PRO A 283 5.65 6.46 -11.35
C PRO A 283 4.45 7.00 -10.56
N THR A 284 3.28 7.15 -11.20
CA THR A 284 2.08 7.76 -10.61
C THR A 284 0.92 6.79 -10.43
N TRP A 285 1.04 5.50 -10.84
CA TRP A 285 -0.10 4.58 -10.87
C TRP A 285 -0.69 4.32 -9.48
N TYR A 286 0.12 3.81 -8.54
CA TYR A 286 -0.35 3.35 -7.22
C TYR A 286 0.04 4.25 -6.06
N GLY A 287 1.11 5.04 -6.20
CA GLY A 287 1.58 5.92 -5.15
C GLY A 287 0.60 7.05 -4.84
N LEU A 288 0.26 7.22 -3.55
CA LEU A 288 -0.54 8.36 -3.10
C LEU A 288 0.29 9.65 -3.05
N PHE A 289 1.61 9.50 -3.07
CA PHE A 289 2.60 10.57 -3.06
C PHE A 289 3.45 10.51 -4.32
N THR A 290 3.96 11.65 -4.75
CA THR A 290 5.00 11.67 -5.80
C THR A 290 6.37 11.30 -5.23
N GLU A 291 7.37 11.16 -6.10
CA GLU A 291 8.76 10.94 -5.68
C GLU A 291 9.30 12.06 -4.78
N ASN A 292 8.79 13.28 -4.94
CA ASN A 292 9.16 14.44 -4.12
C ASN A 292 8.35 14.51 -2.81
N GLY A 293 7.41 13.60 -2.59
CA GLY A 293 6.57 13.55 -1.40
C GLY A 293 5.39 14.51 -1.42
N GLU A 294 5.02 15.06 -2.59
CA GLU A 294 3.78 15.82 -2.76
C GLU A 294 2.57 14.88 -2.67
N GLU A 295 1.51 15.35 -2.07
CA GLU A 295 0.29 14.59 -1.75
C GLU A 295 -0.75 14.74 -2.87
N SER A 296 -1.20 13.62 -3.43
CA SER A 296 -2.28 13.64 -4.42
C SER A 296 -3.66 13.82 -3.75
N GLU A 297 -4.70 14.12 -4.54
CA GLU A 297 -6.09 14.25 -4.09
C GLU A 297 -6.61 12.99 -3.37
N VAL A 298 -6.02 11.81 -3.66
CA VAL A 298 -6.36 10.57 -2.96
C VAL A 298 -6.01 10.64 -1.46
N VAL A 299 -4.93 11.34 -1.05
CA VAL A 299 -4.60 11.54 0.37
C VAL A 299 -5.71 12.32 1.08
N ASP A 300 -6.27 13.34 0.42
CA ASP A 300 -7.39 14.12 0.96
C ASP A 300 -8.65 13.26 1.13
N VAL A 301 -8.94 12.42 0.14
CA VAL A 301 -10.03 11.43 0.22
C VAL A 301 -9.82 10.47 1.38
N MET A 302 -8.60 9.95 1.57
CA MET A 302 -8.33 9.05 2.68
C MET A 302 -8.51 9.72 4.03
N GLN A 303 -8.12 10.99 4.19
CA GLN A 303 -8.42 11.75 5.40
C GLN A 303 -9.94 11.82 5.64
N TYR A 304 -10.71 12.18 4.62
CA TYR A 304 -12.17 12.26 4.72
C TYR A 304 -12.79 10.90 5.09
N LEU A 305 -12.35 9.83 4.46
CA LEU A 305 -12.87 8.48 4.72
C LEU A 305 -12.55 7.98 6.13
N TRP A 306 -11.40 8.35 6.70
CA TRP A 306 -10.96 7.90 8.01
C TRP A 306 -11.53 8.70 9.18
N ASN A 307 -11.73 10.01 9.03
CA ASN A 307 -12.17 10.88 10.12
C ASN A 307 -13.40 11.76 9.82
N GLY A 308 -13.92 11.71 8.59
CA GLY A 308 -15.12 12.47 8.18
C GLY A 308 -14.87 13.95 7.88
N VAL A 309 -13.60 14.39 7.87
CA VAL A 309 -13.24 15.80 7.69
C VAL A 309 -12.26 15.95 6.53
N TRP A 310 -12.59 16.82 5.58
CA TRP A 310 -11.68 17.19 4.50
C TRP A 310 -10.50 18.03 5.05
N PRO A 311 -9.27 17.89 4.49
CA PRO A 311 -8.17 18.76 4.90
C PRO A 311 -8.46 20.23 4.57
N ALA A 312 -7.91 21.14 5.39
CA ALA A 312 -8.06 22.57 5.15
C ALA A 312 -7.39 23.00 3.83
N ILE A 313 -6.26 22.41 3.49
CA ILE A 313 -5.57 22.60 2.20
C ILE A 313 -5.83 21.33 1.38
N ARG A 314 -6.55 21.50 0.27
CA ARG A 314 -6.96 20.44 -0.65
C ARG A 314 -6.00 20.38 -1.84
N ALA A 315 -5.76 19.19 -2.34
CA ALA A 315 -4.99 19.02 -3.57
C ALA A 315 -5.71 19.64 -4.77
N PRO A 316 -4.98 20.13 -5.78
CA PRO A 316 -5.56 20.56 -7.03
C PRO A 316 -6.35 19.43 -7.69
N HIS A 317 -7.40 19.79 -8.41
CA HIS A 317 -8.24 18.90 -9.20
C HIS A 317 -7.92 19.07 -10.69
N ILE A 318 -7.74 17.95 -11.40
CA ILE A 318 -7.50 17.95 -12.84
C ILE A 318 -8.67 17.31 -13.58
N ASP A 319 -9.37 18.11 -14.40
CA ASP A 319 -10.54 17.69 -15.15
C ASP A 319 -10.16 17.04 -16.48
N ALA A 320 -9.16 17.58 -17.16
CA ALA A 320 -8.78 17.12 -18.49
C ALA A 320 -7.31 17.41 -18.79
N VAL A 321 -6.70 16.56 -19.59
CA VAL A 321 -5.41 16.78 -20.25
C VAL A 321 -5.50 16.30 -21.70
N LEU A 322 -4.97 17.09 -22.64
CA LEU A 322 -5.01 16.82 -24.07
C LEU A 322 -3.62 17.00 -24.68
N LEU A 323 -3.25 16.11 -25.56
CA LEU A 323 -2.07 16.24 -26.44
C LEU A 323 -2.54 16.35 -27.88
N ASP A 324 -2.22 17.46 -28.55
CA ASP A 324 -2.71 17.75 -29.91
C ASP A 324 -4.24 17.64 -30.04
N ASN A 325 -4.96 18.18 -29.02
CA ASN A 325 -6.43 18.11 -28.86
C ASN A 325 -7.01 16.69 -28.73
N LYS A 326 -6.20 15.68 -28.45
CA LYS A 326 -6.62 14.28 -28.27
C LYS A 326 -6.44 13.82 -26.83
N LYS A 327 -7.29 12.89 -26.38
CA LYS A 327 -7.22 12.25 -25.07
C LYS A 327 -6.28 11.05 -25.10
N ALA A 328 -5.83 10.59 -23.95
CA ALA A 328 -4.96 9.40 -23.80
C ALA A 328 -5.50 8.15 -24.54
N ALA A 329 -6.81 7.97 -24.61
CA ALA A 329 -7.45 6.83 -25.28
C ALA A 329 -7.49 6.91 -26.81
N ASP A 330 -7.12 8.06 -27.43
CA ASP A 330 -7.30 8.30 -28.85
C ASP A 330 -6.17 7.74 -29.74
N ASN A 331 -5.28 6.91 -29.19
CA ASN A 331 -4.15 6.33 -29.91
C ASN A 331 -3.33 7.39 -30.67
N ILE A 332 -2.71 8.29 -29.93
CA ILE A 332 -2.01 9.46 -30.46
C ILE A 332 -0.70 9.06 -31.17
N TYR A 333 -0.60 9.37 -32.45
CA TYR A 333 0.62 9.22 -33.24
C TYR A 333 1.19 10.60 -33.58
N LEU A 334 2.48 10.80 -33.34
CA LEU A 334 3.19 12.06 -33.56
C LEU A 334 4.34 11.86 -34.54
N GLN A 335 4.62 12.87 -35.36
CA GLN A 335 5.78 12.88 -36.24
C GLN A 335 7.08 13.14 -35.45
N PRO A 336 8.21 12.50 -35.78
CA PRO A 336 9.48 12.72 -35.09
C PRO A 336 9.96 14.18 -35.15
N GLY A 337 10.45 14.71 -34.04
CA GLY A 337 11.07 16.02 -33.93
C GLY A 337 10.14 17.21 -34.20
N LYS A 338 8.83 17.05 -34.08
CA LYS A 338 7.82 18.12 -34.25
C LYS A 338 7.33 18.64 -32.92
N ALA A 339 6.82 19.86 -32.92
CA ALA A 339 6.21 20.52 -31.75
C ALA A 339 4.72 20.29 -31.75
N TYR A 340 4.17 19.95 -30.57
CA TYR A 340 2.75 19.69 -30.33
C TYR A 340 2.28 20.39 -29.08
N LYS A 341 1.06 20.91 -29.11
CA LYS A 341 0.45 21.56 -27.95
C LYS A 341 -0.03 20.49 -26.95
N VAL A 342 0.34 20.67 -25.68
CA VAL A 342 -0.29 19.98 -24.56
C VAL A 342 -1.11 20.98 -23.76
N SER A 343 -2.34 20.67 -23.43
CA SER A 343 -3.21 21.53 -22.65
C SER A 343 -3.87 20.75 -21.51
N PHE A 344 -4.19 21.46 -20.44
CA PHE A 344 -4.93 20.88 -19.32
C PHE A 344 -5.97 21.86 -18.76
N VAL A 345 -6.97 21.32 -18.06
CA VAL A 345 -7.92 22.06 -17.25
C VAL A 345 -7.77 21.57 -15.82
N ALA A 346 -7.44 22.47 -14.92
CA ALA A 346 -7.32 22.17 -13.49
C ALA A 346 -7.83 23.34 -12.65
N THR A 347 -8.30 23.01 -11.46
CA THR A 347 -8.77 23.97 -10.46
C THR A 347 -8.16 23.66 -9.11
N ASP A 348 -8.05 24.68 -8.26
CA ASP A 348 -7.67 24.50 -6.87
C ASP A 348 -8.85 24.81 -5.96
N PRO A 349 -9.28 23.87 -5.08
CA PRO A 349 -10.40 24.08 -4.18
C PRO A 349 -10.20 25.28 -3.22
N ASN A 350 -8.96 25.61 -2.90
CA ASN A 350 -8.59 26.74 -2.03
C ASN A 350 -8.30 28.01 -2.84
N LYS A 351 -8.35 27.95 -4.18
CA LYS A 351 -8.06 29.06 -5.12
C LYS A 351 -6.60 29.55 -5.06
N TYR A 352 -5.67 28.68 -4.71
CA TYR A 352 -4.25 28.99 -4.80
C TYR A 352 -3.77 29.05 -6.25
N PRO A 353 -2.75 29.86 -6.57
CA PRO A 353 -2.11 29.86 -7.87
C PRO A 353 -1.49 28.49 -8.17
N LEU A 354 -1.77 27.95 -9.34
CA LEU A 354 -1.24 26.65 -9.78
C LEU A 354 0.00 26.85 -10.64
N THR A 355 0.99 25.99 -10.41
CA THR A 355 2.16 25.81 -11.26
C THR A 355 2.20 24.41 -11.82
N SER A 356 2.98 24.16 -12.90
CA SER A 356 3.10 22.84 -13.48
C SER A 356 4.54 22.40 -13.67
N ARG A 357 4.81 21.14 -13.37
CA ARG A 357 6.05 20.42 -13.67
C ARG A 357 5.73 19.33 -14.70
N TRP A 358 6.61 19.15 -15.66
CA TRP A 358 6.41 18.26 -16.78
C TRP A 358 7.57 17.29 -16.93
N GLU A 359 7.27 16.12 -17.44
CA GLU A 359 8.27 15.10 -17.71
C GLU A 359 7.88 14.25 -18.92
N LEU A 360 8.86 13.93 -19.76
CA LEU A 360 8.70 13.00 -20.86
C LEU A 360 9.53 11.75 -20.60
N LEU A 361 8.88 10.58 -20.60
CA LEU A 361 9.53 9.29 -20.46
C LEU A 361 9.29 8.42 -21.71
N PRO A 362 10.23 7.54 -22.10
CA PRO A 362 9.87 6.37 -22.89
C PRO A 362 8.87 5.51 -22.11
N GLU A 363 7.99 4.77 -22.79
CA GLU A 363 7.18 3.76 -22.09
C GLU A 363 8.07 2.74 -21.38
N SER A 364 7.63 2.29 -20.21
CA SER A 364 8.33 1.27 -19.44
C SER A 364 8.36 -0.06 -20.21
N THR A 365 9.52 -0.67 -20.28
CA THR A 365 9.73 -2.01 -20.88
C THR A 365 10.04 -3.07 -19.83
N ASP A 366 10.37 -2.67 -18.59
CA ASP A 366 10.59 -3.57 -17.47
C ASP A 366 9.26 -3.80 -16.73
N LEU A 367 8.36 -4.57 -17.37
CA LEU A 367 7.03 -4.84 -16.85
C LEU A 367 7.03 -6.13 -16.04
N LYS A 368 6.52 -6.06 -14.79
CA LYS A 368 6.44 -7.18 -13.87
C LYS A 368 5.00 -7.46 -13.46
N ASN A 369 4.78 -8.62 -12.84
CA ASN A 369 3.50 -9.03 -12.27
C ASN A 369 3.58 -9.05 -10.73
N GLY A 370 2.43 -8.99 -10.07
CA GLY A 370 2.30 -9.16 -8.62
C GLY A 370 3.07 -8.13 -7.81
N GLY A 371 3.21 -6.92 -8.34
CA GLY A 371 3.86 -5.83 -7.64
C GLY A 371 5.38 -5.96 -7.50
N ASP A 372 6.05 -6.83 -8.26
CA ASP A 372 7.51 -6.92 -8.28
C ASP A 372 8.13 -5.60 -8.76
N ARG A 373 9.38 -5.37 -8.37
CA ARG A 373 10.05 -4.09 -8.63
C ARG A 373 10.29 -3.88 -10.12
N GLU A 374 9.80 -2.77 -10.65
CA GLU A 374 10.07 -2.25 -12.00
C GLU A 374 11.11 -1.13 -11.97
N SER A 375 11.91 -1.03 -13.02
CA SER A 375 12.84 0.07 -13.23
C SER A 375 12.12 1.27 -13.84
N ARG A 376 12.34 2.47 -13.29
CA ARG A 376 11.81 3.70 -13.87
C ARG A 376 12.61 4.11 -15.11
N PRO A 377 11.97 4.38 -16.26
CA PRO A 377 12.67 4.94 -17.43
C PRO A 377 13.30 6.30 -17.13
N GLN A 378 14.39 6.61 -17.81
CA GLN A 378 15.03 7.92 -17.69
C GLN A 378 14.24 8.97 -18.43
N ALA A 379 14.09 10.15 -17.81
CA ALA A 379 13.44 11.29 -18.43
C ALA A 379 14.26 11.82 -19.61
N ILE A 380 13.56 12.26 -20.67
CA ILE A 380 14.14 12.90 -21.83
C ILE A 380 14.17 14.41 -21.57
N PRO A 381 15.35 15.00 -21.34
CA PRO A 381 15.45 16.41 -20.97
C PRO A 381 15.08 17.33 -22.14
N SER A 382 14.71 18.56 -21.82
CA SER A 382 14.46 19.64 -22.79
C SER A 382 13.41 19.36 -23.87
N SER A 383 12.53 18.36 -23.62
CA SER A 383 11.46 18.00 -24.56
C SER A 383 10.21 18.86 -24.39
N ILE A 384 10.14 19.69 -23.35
CA ILE A 384 8.96 20.48 -23.02
C ILE A 384 9.37 21.94 -22.83
N THR A 385 8.72 22.83 -23.57
CA THR A 385 8.97 24.28 -23.61
C THR A 385 7.66 25.05 -23.47
N ASP A 386 7.75 26.37 -23.47
CA ASP A 386 6.60 27.30 -23.48
C ASP A 386 5.53 26.94 -22.45
N ILE A 387 5.99 26.65 -21.21
CA ILE A 387 5.11 26.26 -20.10
C ILE A 387 4.28 27.49 -19.71
N THR A 388 2.97 27.32 -19.71
CA THR A 388 1.96 28.32 -19.35
C THR A 388 1.08 27.83 -18.20
N ALA A 389 0.15 28.65 -17.75
CA ALA A 389 -0.83 28.29 -16.71
C ALA A 389 -1.80 27.15 -17.13
N THR A 390 -1.92 26.86 -18.44
CA THR A 390 -2.90 25.90 -18.98
C THR A 390 -2.32 24.88 -19.93
N GLY A 391 -0.98 24.80 -20.07
CA GLY A 391 -0.35 23.88 -21.00
C GLY A 391 1.13 24.12 -21.24
N ALA A 392 1.67 23.42 -22.23
CA ALA A 392 3.06 23.51 -22.68
C ALA A 392 3.19 23.07 -24.14
N VAL A 393 4.39 23.19 -24.71
CA VAL A 393 4.75 22.63 -26.00
C VAL A 393 5.63 21.40 -25.79
N LEU A 394 5.19 20.25 -26.32
CA LEU A 394 5.98 19.02 -26.39
C LEU A 394 6.76 18.98 -27.71
N HIS A 395 8.07 18.86 -27.65
CA HIS A 395 8.91 18.47 -28.79
C HIS A 395 9.02 16.94 -28.80
N SER A 396 8.38 16.31 -29.80
CA SER A 396 8.38 14.84 -29.89
C SER A 396 9.80 14.31 -30.12
N PRO A 397 10.17 13.17 -29.55
CA PRO A 397 11.45 12.52 -29.79
C PRO A 397 11.70 12.26 -31.30
N VAL A 398 12.96 12.28 -31.72
CA VAL A 398 13.32 11.93 -33.10
C VAL A 398 13.33 10.42 -33.35
N LYS A 399 13.50 9.62 -32.29
CA LYS A 399 13.47 8.16 -32.33
C LYS A 399 12.01 7.67 -32.31
N GLU A 400 11.66 6.80 -33.25
CA GLU A 400 10.35 6.13 -33.25
C GLU A 400 10.17 5.22 -32.05
N GLY A 401 8.94 5.16 -31.54
CA GLY A 401 8.61 4.32 -30.40
C GLY A 401 7.53 4.91 -29.49
N PRO A 402 7.16 4.18 -28.44
CA PRO A 402 6.16 4.60 -27.47
C PRO A 402 6.78 5.49 -26.39
N TYR A 403 6.06 6.53 -26.01
CA TYR A 403 6.43 7.53 -25.00
C TYR A 403 5.21 7.91 -24.18
N ARG A 404 5.47 8.55 -23.03
CA ARG A 404 4.43 9.08 -22.15
C ARG A 404 4.85 10.44 -21.59
N ILE A 405 3.98 11.43 -21.75
CA ILE A 405 4.14 12.73 -21.12
C ILE A 405 3.39 12.75 -19.79
N PHE A 406 4.05 13.24 -18.74
CA PHE A 406 3.50 13.43 -17.39
C PHE A 406 3.36 14.91 -17.08
N ILE A 407 2.28 15.25 -16.38
CA ILE A 407 2.06 16.57 -15.79
C ILE A 407 1.81 16.42 -14.29
N TYR A 408 2.44 17.30 -13.52
CA TYR A 408 2.27 17.50 -12.08
C TYR A 408 1.84 18.94 -11.85
N ILE A 409 0.64 19.14 -11.36
CA ILE A 409 0.04 20.46 -11.10
C ILE A 409 0.10 20.71 -9.60
N LEU A 410 0.77 21.78 -9.19
CA LEU A 410 1.19 22.05 -7.82
C LEU A 410 0.53 23.33 -7.30
N ASP A 411 0.06 23.31 -6.05
CA ASP A 411 -0.52 24.46 -5.34
C ASP A 411 0.48 25.26 -4.50
N GLY A 412 1.75 24.81 -4.42
CA GLY A 412 2.77 25.40 -3.55
C GLY A 412 2.71 24.96 -2.08
N PHE A 413 1.73 24.15 -1.67
CA PHE A 413 1.53 23.65 -0.30
C PHE A 413 1.76 22.14 -0.17
N ASN A 414 2.63 21.59 -1.00
CA ASN A 414 2.96 20.17 -1.03
C ASN A 414 1.78 19.28 -1.51
N LYS A 415 0.83 19.85 -2.25
CA LYS A 415 -0.28 19.13 -2.88
C LYS A 415 -0.11 19.10 -4.38
N VAL A 416 -0.59 18.04 -5.03
CA VAL A 416 -0.40 17.81 -6.46
C VAL A 416 -1.59 17.12 -7.10
N ALA A 417 -1.95 17.56 -8.32
CA ALA A 417 -2.71 16.73 -9.25
C ALA A 417 -1.77 16.14 -10.29
N THR A 418 -2.00 14.91 -10.70
CA THR A 418 -1.20 14.21 -11.71
C THR A 418 -2.04 13.67 -12.85
N ALA A 419 -1.49 13.74 -14.05
CA ALA A 419 -2.03 13.08 -15.23
C ALA A 419 -0.91 12.69 -16.18
N ASN A 420 -1.21 11.79 -17.11
CA ASN A 420 -0.27 11.43 -18.17
C ASN A 420 -0.99 11.05 -19.46
N ILE A 421 -0.29 11.16 -20.58
CA ILE A 421 -0.78 10.75 -21.90
C ILE A 421 0.27 9.90 -22.60
N PRO A 422 -0.02 8.64 -22.92
CA PRO A 422 0.79 7.82 -23.80
C PRO A 422 0.64 8.25 -25.25
N PHE A 423 1.73 8.25 -26.02
CA PHE A 423 1.72 8.49 -27.46
C PHE A 423 2.80 7.68 -28.16
N PHE A 424 2.68 7.53 -29.46
CA PHE A 424 3.66 6.81 -30.27
C PHE A 424 4.26 7.75 -31.32
N VAL A 425 5.59 7.82 -31.36
CA VAL A 425 6.31 8.56 -32.41
C VAL A 425 6.51 7.65 -33.61
N LYS A 426 5.99 8.03 -34.77
CA LYS A 426 6.05 7.26 -36.01
C LYS A 426 6.19 8.19 -37.23
N LYS A 427 7.11 7.85 -38.14
CA LYS A 427 7.16 8.49 -39.45
C LYS A 427 5.93 8.10 -40.28
N ASP A 428 5.44 9.02 -41.07
CA ASP A 428 4.43 8.66 -42.07
C ASP A 428 5.01 7.63 -43.03
N SER A 429 4.27 6.58 -43.29
CA SER A 429 4.57 5.67 -44.41
C SER A 429 4.45 6.48 -45.70
N LYS A 430 5.54 6.61 -46.43
CA LYS A 430 5.50 7.20 -47.78
C LYS A 430 4.65 6.34 -48.69
#